data_514fa8f787695f40a2cf85d064644c88
#
_entry.id   514fa8f787695f40a2cf85d064644c88
#
_cell.length_a   1.000
_cell.length_b   1.000
_cell.length_c   1.000
_cell.angle_alpha   90.00
_cell.angle_beta   90.00
_cell.angle_gamma   90.00
#
_symmetry.space_group_name_H-M   'P 1'
#
loop_
_entity.id
_entity.type
_entity.pdbx_description
1 polymer ?
#
loop_
_entity_poly.entity_id
_entity_poly.type
_entity_poly.pdbx_seq_one_letter_code
_entity_poly.pdbx_strand_id
1 'polypeptide(L)'
;LNLDFGKSRFRKFGKDGGHNGLKSINDYLGSNKYCRLRFGIGNNFKKGTQTDFVLERWSDEELKSLPNLIDHNINIIYHYIKHGSENTMNKFN
;
A
#
# COMPACT_ATOMS: atom_id res chain seq x y z
N LEU A 1 5.90 1.42 3.71
CA LEU A 1 5.82 2.84 4.12
C LEU A 1 6.66 3.78 3.26
N ASN A 2 7.46 3.23 2.32
CA ASN A 2 8.41 4.03 1.54
C ASN A 2 7.93 4.34 0.13
N LEU A 3 6.64 4.46 -0.07
CA LEU A 3 6.07 4.92 -1.33
C LEU A 3 5.66 6.39 -1.23
N ASP A 4 5.89 7.12 -2.30
CA ASP A 4 5.41 8.49 -2.40
C ASP A 4 3.89 8.53 -2.29
N PHE A 5 3.37 9.64 -1.81
CA PHE A 5 1.93 9.79 -1.62
C PHE A 5 1.19 9.52 -2.93
N GLY A 6 0.15 8.70 -2.85
CA GLY A 6 -0.71 8.39 -3.98
C GLY A 6 -0.20 7.32 -4.92
N LYS A 7 1.01 6.81 -4.71
CA LYS A 7 1.53 5.70 -5.51
C LYS A 7 0.94 4.38 -5.03
N SER A 8 0.58 3.52 -5.97
CA SER A 8 0.06 2.19 -5.68
C SER A 8 0.97 1.14 -6.28
N ARG A 9 1.22 0.07 -5.53
CA ARG A 9 2.02 -1.07 -5.97
C ARG A 9 1.30 -2.36 -5.62
N PHE A 10 1.13 -3.22 -6.61
CA PHE A 10 0.59 -4.55 -6.38
C PHE A 10 1.74 -5.55 -6.31
N ARG A 11 1.74 -6.36 -5.25
CA ARG A 11 2.76 -7.40 -5.02
C ARG A 11 2.09 -8.74 -4.80
N LYS A 12 2.65 -9.78 -5.41
CA LYS A 12 2.14 -11.14 -5.24
C LYS A 12 2.53 -11.71 -3.88
N PHE A 13 3.72 -11.39 -3.40
CA PHE A 13 4.22 -11.75 -2.07
C PHE A 13 5.41 -10.86 -1.74
N GLY A 14 5.89 -10.93 -0.50
CA GLY A 14 7.06 -10.16 -0.12
C GLY A 14 7.29 -10.16 1.38
N LYS A 15 8.41 -9.57 1.79
CA LYS A 15 8.78 -9.42 3.19
C LYS A 15 7.94 -8.32 3.85
N ASP A 16 7.94 -8.30 5.18
CA ASP A 16 7.17 -7.31 5.95
C ASP A 16 7.79 -5.91 5.94
N GLY A 17 9.06 -5.79 5.55
CA GLY A 17 9.76 -4.52 5.51
C GLY A 17 9.89 -3.85 6.87
N GLY A 18 9.78 -4.59 7.96
CA GLY A 18 9.80 -4.05 9.31
C GLY A 18 8.43 -3.59 9.82
N HIS A 19 7.37 -3.75 9.04
CA HIS A 19 6.03 -3.35 9.43
C HIS A 19 5.44 -4.37 10.41
N ASN A 20 5.17 -3.94 11.63
CA ASN A 20 4.73 -4.84 12.71
C ASN A 20 3.39 -5.50 12.41
N GLY A 21 2.47 -4.80 11.77
CA GLY A 21 1.19 -5.36 11.37
C GLY A 21 1.35 -6.52 10.39
N LEU A 22 2.24 -6.36 9.41
CA LEU A 22 2.54 -7.41 8.45
C LEU A 22 3.25 -8.59 9.12
N LYS A 23 4.14 -8.33 10.07
CA LYS A 23 4.78 -9.40 10.85
C LYS A 23 3.73 -10.25 11.57
N SER A 24 2.76 -9.59 12.20
CA SER A 24 1.67 -10.29 12.89
C SER A 24 0.84 -11.15 11.95
N ILE A 25 0.52 -10.62 10.76
CA ILE A 25 -0.22 -11.38 9.75
C ILE A 25 0.60 -12.57 9.28
N ASN A 26 1.89 -12.36 8.98
CA ASN A 26 2.78 -13.43 8.54
C ASN A 26 2.89 -14.54 9.59
N ASP A 27 3.02 -14.16 10.85
CA ASP A 27 3.11 -15.12 11.95
C ASP A 27 1.82 -15.92 12.09
N TYR A 28 0.68 -15.26 12.03
CA TYR A 28 -0.63 -15.92 12.14
C TYR A 28 -0.88 -16.89 10.98
N LEU A 29 -0.58 -16.46 9.75
CA LEU A 29 -0.79 -17.28 8.55
C LEU A 29 0.30 -18.32 8.34
N GLY A 30 1.44 -18.18 8.99
CA GLY A 30 2.61 -19.04 8.77
C GLY A 30 3.27 -18.82 7.40
N SER A 31 2.99 -17.72 6.73
CA SER A 31 3.50 -17.44 5.39
C SER A 31 3.40 -15.96 5.07
N ASN A 32 4.28 -15.48 4.19
CA ASN A 32 4.18 -14.15 3.58
C ASN A 32 3.69 -14.22 2.12
N LYS A 33 3.19 -15.37 1.69
CA LYS A 33 2.77 -15.62 0.30
C LYS A 33 1.31 -15.27 0.09
N TYR A 34 1.00 -13.97 0.15
CA TYR A 34 -0.32 -13.45 -0.17
C TYR A 34 -0.15 -12.14 -0.94
N CYS A 35 -1.12 -11.84 -1.78
CA CYS A 35 -1.09 -10.61 -2.57
C CYS A 35 -1.32 -9.39 -1.70
N ARG A 36 -0.64 -8.31 -2.02
CA ARG A 36 -0.74 -7.04 -1.29
C ARG A 36 -0.88 -5.89 -2.26
N LEU A 37 -1.79 -4.98 -1.95
CA LEU A 37 -1.86 -3.68 -2.59
C LEU A 37 -1.30 -2.66 -1.60
N ARG A 38 -0.19 -2.04 -1.98
CA ARG A 38 0.47 -1.02 -1.17
C ARG A 38 0.05 0.35 -1.66
N PHE A 39 -0.41 1.19 -0.76
CA PHE A 39 -0.75 2.57 -1.05
C PHE A 39 0.24 3.50 -0.37
N GLY A 40 0.87 4.38 -1.14
CA GLY A 40 1.86 5.31 -0.61
C GLY A 40 1.20 6.45 0.15
N ILE A 41 1.61 6.62 1.39
CA ILE A 41 1.20 7.74 2.23
C ILE A 41 2.29 8.82 2.30
N GLY A 42 3.38 8.63 1.56
CA GLY A 42 4.53 9.50 1.57
C GLY A 42 5.63 9.00 2.48
N ASN A 43 6.81 9.57 2.30
CA ASN A 43 7.99 9.27 3.11
C ASN A 43 8.62 10.54 3.65
N ASN A 44 7.87 11.62 3.67
CA ASN A 44 8.35 12.97 4.01
C ASN A 44 8.25 13.19 5.52
N PHE A 45 8.95 12.37 6.28
CA PHE A 45 8.98 12.45 7.74
C PHE A 45 10.42 12.53 8.25
N LYS A 46 10.60 13.11 9.44
CA LYS A 46 11.89 13.15 10.10
C LYS A 46 12.15 11.81 10.79
N LYS A 47 13.45 11.44 10.86
CA LYS A 47 13.86 10.23 11.56
C LYS A 47 13.32 10.23 12.99
N GLY A 48 12.69 9.14 13.39
CA GLY A 48 12.10 8.98 14.72
C GLY A 48 10.67 9.47 14.85
N THR A 49 10.12 10.10 13.81
CA THR A 49 8.76 10.64 13.84
C THR A 49 7.80 9.92 12.91
N GLN A 50 8.18 8.76 12.39
CA GLN A 50 7.37 8.03 11.43
C GLN A 50 5.97 7.72 11.96
N THR A 51 5.86 7.32 13.23
CA THR A 51 4.57 7.03 13.84
C THR A 51 3.67 8.27 13.85
N ASP A 52 4.23 9.41 14.23
CA ASP A 52 3.48 10.67 14.25
C ASP A 52 3.03 11.05 12.84
N PHE A 53 3.91 10.91 11.85
CA PHE A 53 3.58 11.19 10.46
C PHE A 53 2.40 10.34 9.98
N VAL A 54 2.42 9.05 10.26
CA VAL A 54 1.36 8.12 9.82
C VAL A 54 0.02 8.45 10.47
N LEU A 55 0.04 8.96 11.70
CA LEU A 55 -1.18 9.31 12.44
C LEU A 55 -1.65 10.74 12.18
N GLU A 56 -0.84 11.59 11.56
CA GLU A 56 -1.21 12.97 11.26
C GLU A 56 -2.13 13.04 10.04
N ARG A 57 -2.82 14.16 9.96
CA ARG A 57 -3.67 14.45 8.82
C ARG A 57 -2.85 14.82 7.60
N TRP A 58 -3.30 14.39 6.44
CA TRP A 58 -2.72 14.83 5.17
C TRP A 58 -3.06 16.29 4.89
N SER A 59 -2.30 16.91 3.98
CA SER A 59 -2.58 18.26 3.50
C SER A 59 -3.94 18.33 2.80
N ASP A 60 -4.46 19.55 2.64
CA ASP A 60 -5.72 19.75 1.93
C ASP A 60 -5.64 19.27 0.48
N GLU A 61 -4.52 19.48 -0.20
CA GLU A 61 -4.31 18.97 -1.55
C GLU A 61 -4.34 17.45 -1.60
N GLU A 62 -3.66 16.81 -0.66
CA GLU A 62 -3.65 15.35 -0.56
C GLU A 62 -5.04 14.82 -0.29
N LEU A 63 -5.78 15.45 0.61
CA LEU A 63 -7.15 15.06 0.92
C LEU A 63 -8.07 15.19 -0.30
N LYS A 64 -7.90 16.24 -1.10
CA LYS A 64 -8.69 16.43 -2.31
C LYS A 64 -8.44 15.33 -3.36
N SER A 65 -7.23 14.78 -3.40
CA SER A 65 -6.88 13.73 -4.35
C SER A 65 -7.35 12.35 -3.92
N LEU A 66 -7.67 12.15 -2.64
CA LEU A 66 -8.01 10.83 -2.11
C LEU A 66 -9.16 10.13 -2.82
N PRO A 67 -10.31 10.78 -3.15
CA PRO A 67 -11.39 10.07 -3.82
C PRO A 67 -10.94 9.41 -5.12
N ASN A 68 -10.17 10.11 -5.95
CA ASN A 68 -9.66 9.56 -7.21
C ASN A 68 -8.64 8.43 -6.97
N LEU A 69 -7.80 8.58 -5.94
CA LEU A 69 -6.82 7.55 -5.58
C LEU A 69 -7.52 6.29 -5.05
N ILE A 70 -8.58 6.46 -4.27
CA ILE A 70 -9.38 5.33 -3.78
C ILE A 70 -10.03 4.62 -4.95
N ASP A 71 -10.63 5.34 -5.89
CA ASP A 71 -11.24 4.75 -7.07
C ASP A 71 -10.21 3.98 -7.89
N HIS A 72 -9.02 4.54 -8.05
CA HIS A 72 -7.92 3.85 -8.75
C HIS A 72 -7.56 2.53 -8.05
N ASN A 73 -7.44 2.55 -6.73
CA ASN A 73 -7.11 1.34 -5.97
C ASN A 73 -8.22 0.29 -6.05
N ILE A 74 -9.48 0.72 -6.04
CA ILE A 74 -10.61 -0.18 -6.24
C ILE A 74 -10.51 -0.84 -7.61
N ASN A 75 -10.17 -0.10 -8.66
CA ASN A 75 -9.99 -0.65 -10.00
C ASN A 75 -8.87 -1.68 -10.05
N ILE A 76 -7.78 -1.46 -9.32
CA ILE A 76 -6.70 -2.45 -9.22
C ILE A 76 -7.22 -3.74 -8.59
N ILE A 77 -7.99 -3.65 -7.52
CA ILE A 77 -8.56 -4.82 -6.84
C ILE A 77 -9.51 -5.57 -7.75
N TYR A 78 -10.40 -4.88 -8.46
CA TYR A 78 -11.30 -5.51 -9.43
C TYR A 78 -10.53 -6.19 -10.55
N HIS A 79 -9.48 -5.57 -11.05
CA HIS A 79 -8.64 -6.15 -12.08
C HIS A 79 -7.98 -7.44 -11.58
N TYR A 80 -7.50 -7.42 -10.35
CA TYR A 80 -6.92 -8.61 -9.73
C TYR A 80 -7.92 -9.76 -9.63
N ILE A 81 -9.14 -9.47 -9.19
CA ILE A 81 -10.19 -10.48 -9.07
C ILE A 81 -10.51 -11.11 -10.42
N LYS A 82 -10.54 -10.31 -11.49
CA LYS A 82 -10.89 -10.79 -12.84
C LYS A 82 -9.72 -11.45 -13.56
N HIS A 83 -8.51 -10.93 -13.41
CA HIS A 83 -7.40 -11.26 -14.30
C HIS A 83 -6.17 -11.85 -13.60
N GLY A 84 -6.15 -11.89 -12.28
CA GLY A 84 -5.07 -12.48 -11.51
C GLY A 84 -3.91 -11.52 -11.23
N SER A 85 -2.95 -12.01 -10.45
CA SER A 85 -1.88 -11.18 -9.90
C SER A 85 -0.88 -10.70 -10.95
N GLU A 86 -0.46 -11.57 -11.86
CA GLU A 86 0.55 -11.18 -12.85
C GLU A 86 0.03 -10.12 -13.82
N ASN A 87 -1.18 -10.29 -14.33
CA ASN A 87 -1.79 -9.30 -15.21
C ASN A 87 -2.00 -7.97 -14.51
N THR A 88 -2.32 -8.00 -13.23
CA THR A 88 -2.50 -6.79 -12.43
C THR A 88 -1.18 -6.08 -12.22
N MET A 89 -0.11 -6.80 -11.89
CA MET A 89 1.22 -6.20 -11.76
C MET A 89 1.68 -5.57 -13.08
N ASN A 90 1.47 -6.27 -14.18
CA ASN A 90 1.88 -5.77 -15.50
C ASN A 90 1.13 -4.50 -15.89
N LYS A 91 -0.13 -4.40 -15.54
CA LYS A 91 -0.95 -3.24 -15.92
C LYS A 91 -0.72 -2.02 -15.03
N PHE A 92 -0.57 -2.21 -13.73
CA PHE A 92 -0.62 -1.10 -12.77
C PHE A 92 0.71 -0.73 -12.12
N ASN A 93 1.69 -1.60 -12.16
CA ASN A 93 3.01 -1.27 -11.58
C ASN A 93 3.91 -0.47 -12.52
#